data_828a9d1ff2ad9d016f5501e1564616eb
#
_entry.id   828a9d1ff2ad9d016f5501e1564616eb
#
_cell.length_a   1.000
_cell.length_b   1.000
_cell.length_c   1.000
_cell.angle_alpha   90.00
_cell.angle_beta   90.00
_cell.angle_gamma   90.00
#
_symmetry.space_group_name_H-M   'P 1'
#
loop_
_entity.id
_entity.type
_entity.pdbx_description
1 polymer ?
#
loop_
_entity_poly.entity_id
_entity_poly.type
_entity_poly.pdbx_seq_one_letter_code
_entity_poly.pdbx_strand_id
1 'polypeptide(L)'
;VEGGQINIQTGKNNEEDEKLINITRAHLEEDAGKSLHEDFHGMTGIDLNRASTPLLEIVSEPDMRSSAEAVAFAKKIHTLVRWLGISDGNMEEGSFRCDANVSVRRLGDDKLGTRREIKNLNSFRYLQQAIEYEAEFQKYILESGGEIKQATVLFDSDKRETHVMRTKEDAHDYRYFPDPDLLPLIISPDWIEEIRESMVEPPDLCFSRFIDSKIYLNGKPTY
;
A
#
# COMPACT_ATOMS: atom_id res chain seq x y z
N VAL A 1 14.15 -5.36 4.70
CA VAL A 1 14.52 -4.09 5.32
C VAL A 1 13.42 -3.69 6.28
N GLU A 2 13.75 -3.32 7.50
CA GLU A 2 12.82 -2.89 8.53
C GLU A 2 12.97 -1.39 8.78
N GLY A 3 11.86 -0.73 9.10
CA GLY A 3 11.81 0.70 9.38
C GLY A 3 11.82 1.57 8.13
N GLY A 4 11.79 2.87 8.38
CA GLY A 4 11.73 3.91 7.36
C GLY A 4 10.60 4.88 7.61
N GLN A 5 10.62 6.00 6.91
CA GLN A 5 9.62 7.05 7.07
C GLN A 5 9.35 7.72 5.74
N ILE A 6 8.10 8.07 5.50
CA ILE A 6 7.65 8.79 4.31
C ILE A 6 6.83 10.00 4.76
N ASN A 7 7.22 11.18 4.31
CA ASN A 7 6.44 12.39 4.52
C ASN A 7 5.36 12.50 3.43
N ILE A 8 4.11 12.67 3.84
CA ILE A 8 2.95 12.86 2.96
C ILE A 8 2.38 14.26 3.15
N GLN A 9 1.73 14.78 2.11
CA GLN A 9 0.98 16.03 2.13
C GLN A 9 -0.46 15.78 1.73
N THR A 10 -1.42 16.22 2.54
CA THR A 10 -2.86 16.06 2.27
C THR A 10 -3.51 17.34 1.74
N GLY A 11 -2.88 18.49 1.87
CA GLY A 11 -3.36 19.80 1.45
C GLY A 11 -2.59 20.42 0.27
N LYS A 12 -3.06 21.59 -0.17
CA LYS A 12 -2.38 22.38 -1.20
C LYS A 12 -1.44 23.40 -0.55
N ASN A 13 -0.22 22.96 -0.23
CA ASN A 13 0.91 23.84 0.12
C ASN A 13 0.93 24.49 1.52
N ASN A 14 0.34 23.90 2.55
CA ASN A 14 0.52 24.34 3.93
C ASN A 14 1.32 23.31 4.72
N GLU A 15 2.28 23.76 5.54
CA GLU A 15 3.06 22.90 6.46
C GLU A 15 2.17 22.11 7.43
N GLU A 16 0.97 22.63 7.75
CA GLU A 16 -0.02 21.99 8.62
C GLU A 16 -0.61 20.70 8.03
N ASP A 17 -0.46 20.47 6.72
CA ASP A 17 -0.97 19.30 6.01
C ASP A 17 0.08 18.19 5.84
N GLU A 18 1.28 18.39 6.37
CA GLU A 18 2.35 17.37 6.33
C GLU A 18 2.21 16.36 7.45
N LYS A 19 2.47 15.09 7.11
CA LYS A 19 2.46 14.01 8.08
C LYS A 19 3.51 12.96 7.75
N LEU A 20 4.23 12.55 8.78
CA LEU A 20 5.20 11.47 8.69
C LEU A 20 4.51 10.13 8.92
N ILE A 21 4.66 9.22 7.95
CA ILE A 21 4.16 7.85 8.03
C ILE A 21 5.33 6.90 8.17
N ASN A 22 5.32 6.11 9.23
CA ASN A 22 6.35 5.10 9.47
C ASN A 22 6.10 3.87 8.59
N ILE A 23 7.20 3.27 8.13
CA ILE A 23 7.21 2.01 7.40
C ILE A 23 7.64 0.91 8.35
N THR A 24 6.82 -0.12 8.49
CA THR A 24 7.17 -1.30 9.29
C THR A 24 8.30 -2.07 8.61
N ARG A 25 8.13 -2.35 7.32
CA ARG A 25 9.10 -3.10 6.53
C ARG A 25 8.87 -2.94 5.02
N ALA A 26 9.92 -3.24 4.28
CA ALA A 26 9.83 -3.57 2.86
C ALA A 26 10.61 -4.87 2.62
N HIS A 27 10.00 -5.85 1.96
CA HIS A 27 10.66 -7.10 1.63
C HIS A 27 10.37 -7.55 0.20
N LEU A 28 11.31 -8.31 -0.36
CA LEU A 28 11.17 -8.91 -1.68
C LEU A 28 10.49 -10.28 -1.54
N GLU A 29 9.61 -10.55 -2.47
CA GLU A 29 8.94 -11.84 -2.64
C GLU A 29 8.75 -12.14 -4.13
N GLU A 30 8.19 -13.28 -4.46
CA GLU A 30 7.81 -13.65 -5.82
C GLU A 30 6.29 -13.58 -5.96
N ASP A 31 5.82 -13.04 -7.09
CA ASP A 31 4.39 -13.05 -7.39
C ASP A 31 3.92 -14.48 -7.71
N ALA A 32 2.71 -14.80 -7.31
CA ALA A 32 2.13 -16.12 -7.49
C ALA A 32 1.43 -16.30 -8.84
N GLY A 33 1.33 -17.54 -9.29
CA GLY A 33 0.40 -17.92 -10.35
C GLY A 33 -1.05 -17.77 -9.89
N LYS A 34 -1.99 -17.74 -10.83
CA LYS A 34 -3.42 -17.57 -10.57
C LYS A 34 -4.20 -18.82 -11.01
N SER A 35 -5.11 -19.28 -10.16
CA SER A 35 -6.08 -20.32 -10.52
C SER A 35 -7.35 -19.68 -11.10
N LEU A 36 -7.78 -20.16 -12.26
CA LEU A 36 -8.97 -19.72 -12.99
C LEU A 36 -10.03 -20.83 -12.90
N HIS A 37 -11.06 -20.63 -12.09
CA HIS A 37 -12.10 -21.64 -11.84
C HIS A 37 -13.35 -21.46 -12.68
N GLU A 38 -13.63 -20.23 -13.12
CA GLU A 38 -14.88 -19.87 -13.80
C GLU A 38 -14.79 -20.00 -15.33
N ASP A 39 -13.58 -19.89 -15.88
CA ASP A 39 -13.36 -19.86 -17.34
C ASP A 39 -13.37 -21.26 -17.98
N PHE A 40 -13.34 -22.33 -17.18
CA PHE A 40 -13.21 -23.70 -17.65
C PHE A 40 -14.23 -24.63 -17.00
N HIS A 41 -15.24 -25.10 -17.75
CA HIS A 41 -16.25 -26.03 -17.23
C HIS A 41 -15.62 -27.34 -16.75
N GLY A 42 -15.69 -27.60 -15.44
CA GLY A 42 -15.21 -28.84 -14.82
C GLY A 42 -13.69 -29.00 -14.74
N MET A 43 -12.94 -27.94 -15.06
CA MET A 43 -11.48 -27.89 -14.96
C MET A 43 -11.04 -26.61 -14.29
N THR A 44 -9.80 -26.58 -13.83
CA THR A 44 -9.15 -25.37 -13.33
C THR A 44 -8.03 -24.97 -14.30
N GLY A 45 -8.12 -23.77 -14.85
CA GLY A 45 -7.00 -23.16 -15.58
C GLY A 45 -5.95 -22.67 -14.61
N ILE A 46 -4.70 -22.64 -15.05
CA ILE A 46 -3.57 -22.07 -14.30
C ILE A 46 -2.92 -21.00 -15.17
N ASP A 47 -2.94 -19.76 -14.67
CA ASP A 47 -2.25 -18.63 -15.29
C ASP A 47 -0.94 -18.39 -14.54
N LEU A 48 0.18 -18.55 -15.24
CA LEU A 48 1.53 -18.37 -14.73
C LEU A 48 2.20 -17.08 -15.24
N ASN A 49 1.47 -16.19 -15.91
CA ASN A 49 2.05 -14.99 -16.52
C ASN A 49 2.82 -14.11 -15.53
N ARG A 50 2.43 -14.11 -14.27
CA ARG A 50 3.08 -13.34 -13.20
C ARG A 50 3.87 -14.20 -12.22
N ALA A 51 3.82 -15.51 -12.34
CA ALA A 51 4.55 -16.40 -11.45
C ALA A 51 6.06 -16.08 -11.47
N SER A 52 6.68 -16.04 -10.30
CA SER A 52 8.08 -15.70 -10.10
C SER A 52 8.50 -14.28 -10.53
N THR A 53 7.55 -13.38 -10.83
CA THR A 53 7.89 -11.97 -11.04
C THR A 53 8.31 -11.37 -9.70
N PRO A 54 9.47 -10.68 -9.62
CA PRO A 54 9.88 -10.02 -8.39
C PRO A 54 8.82 -9.03 -7.90
N LEU A 55 8.44 -9.14 -6.64
CA LEU A 55 7.45 -8.30 -5.99
C LEU A 55 8.07 -7.67 -4.75
N LEU A 56 7.86 -6.38 -4.55
CA LEU A 56 8.24 -5.65 -3.34
C LEU A 56 6.98 -5.34 -2.53
N GLU A 57 6.85 -5.95 -1.35
CA GLU A 57 5.80 -5.58 -0.39
C GLU A 57 6.29 -4.48 0.54
N ILE A 58 5.54 -3.38 0.63
CA ILE A 58 5.81 -2.25 1.52
C ILE A 58 4.67 -2.15 2.52
N VAL A 59 4.95 -2.26 3.80
CA VAL A 59 3.97 -2.24 4.89
C VAL A 59 4.18 -1.00 5.74
N SER A 60 3.15 -0.16 5.85
CA SER A 60 3.15 1.01 6.74
C SER A 60 2.74 0.66 8.16
N GLU A 61 3.20 1.47 9.13
CA GLU A 61 2.57 1.51 10.45
C GLU A 61 1.15 2.10 10.35
N PRO A 62 0.28 1.83 11.34
CA PRO A 62 -1.10 2.34 11.33
C PRO A 62 -1.18 3.81 11.75
N ASP A 63 -0.39 4.67 11.10
CA ASP A 63 -0.30 6.09 11.42
C ASP A 63 -1.38 6.94 10.74
N MET A 64 -1.91 6.47 9.61
CA MET A 64 -2.92 7.18 8.83
C MET A 64 -4.26 7.23 9.55
N ARG A 65 -4.96 8.37 9.44
CA ARG A 65 -6.21 8.65 10.14
C ARG A 65 -7.36 9.06 9.22
N SER A 66 -7.12 9.12 7.91
CA SER A 66 -8.14 9.45 6.92
C SER A 66 -7.89 8.75 5.58
N SER A 67 -8.93 8.65 4.75
CA SER A 67 -8.81 8.18 3.36
C SER A 67 -7.89 9.07 2.53
N ALA A 68 -7.89 10.39 2.79
CA ALA A 68 -7.02 11.34 2.12
C ALA A 68 -5.54 11.07 2.41
N GLU A 69 -5.18 10.80 3.67
CA GLU A 69 -3.82 10.41 4.05
C GLU A 69 -3.40 9.11 3.39
N ALA A 70 -4.29 8.10 3.33
CA ALA A 70 -4.01 6.83 2.67
C ALA A 70 -3.76 7.01 1.17
N VAL A 71 -4.55 7.85 0.50
CA VAL A 71 -4.35 8.17 -0.92
C VAL A 71 -3.06 8.96 -1.14
N ALA A 72 -2.75 9.92 -0.26
CA ALA A 72 -1.50 10.69 -0.35
C ALA A 72 -0.28 9.77 -0.19
N PHE A 73 -0.32 8.85 0.78
CA PHE A 73 0.72 7.84 0.99
C PHE A 73 0.89 6.93 -0.24
N ALA A 74 -0.21 6.36 -0.75
CA ALA A 74 -0.16 5.47 -1.91
C ALA A 74 0.38 6.19 -3.16
N LYS A 75 -0.03 7.44 -3.40
CA LYS A 75 0.51 8.27 -4.50
C LYS A 75 1.99 8.57 -4.32
N LYS A 76 2.45 8.80 -3.10
CA LYS A 76 3.86 9.06 -2.80
C LYS A 76 4.72 7.82 -3.12
N ILE A 77 4.31 6.64 -2.64
CA ILE A 77 4.97 5.38 -2.99
C ILE A 77 4.95 5.14 -4.50
N HIS A 78 3.80 5.32 -5.15
CA HIS A 78 3.66 5.17 -6.59
C HIS A 78 4.62 6.08 -7.37
N THR A 79 4.73 7.35 -6.96
CA THR A 79 5.68 8.28 -7.57
C THR A 79 7.11 7.82 -7.38
N LEU A 80 7.46 7.36 -6.16
CA LEU A 80 8.80 6.91 -5.81
C LEU A 80 9.23 5.69 -6.63
N VAL A 81 8.39 4.65 -6.73
CA VAL A 81 8.74 3.42 -7.47
C VAL A 81 8.89 3.67 -8.98
N ARG A 82 8.12 4.61 -9.52
CA ARG A 82 8.26 5.03 -10.92
C ARG A 82 9.53 5.88 -11.14
N TRP A 83 9.81 6.78 -10.22
CA TRP A 83 11.02 7.63 -10.27
C TRP A 83 12.30 6.81 -10.22
N LEU A 84 12.31 5.79 -9.37
CA LEU A 84 13.42 4.83 -9.25
C LEU A 84 13.49 3.83 -10.42
N GLY A 85 12.48 3.81 -11.29
CA GLY A 85 12.43 2.90 -12.43
C GLY A 85 12.24 1.41 -12.07
N ILE A 86 11.78 1.12 -10.85
CA ILE A 86 11.56 -0.27 -10.38
C ILE A 86 10.18 -0.81 -10.70
N SER A 87 9.22 0.06 -11.06
CA SER A 87 7.87 -0.32 -11.50
C SER A 87 7.30 0.74 -12.43
N ASP A 88 6.46 0.34 -13.39
CA ASP A 88 5.66 1.27 -14.21
C ASP A 88 4.49 1.88 -13.44
N GLY A 89 4.13 1.29 -12.29
CA GLY A 89 3.06 1.76 -11.42
C GLY A 89 1.65 1.52 -11.94
N ASN A 90 1.45 0.68 -12.96
CA ASN A 90 0.14 0.44 -13.55
C ASN A 90 -0.77 -0.33 -12.58
N MET A 91 -1.78 0.35 -12.03
CA MET A 91 -2.72 -0.25 -11.09
C MET A 91 -3.73 -1.18 -11.78
N GLU A 92 -4.12 -0.88 -13.01
CA GLU A 92 -5.10 -1.68 -13.77
C GLU A 92 -4.50 -3.04 -14.17
N GLU A 93 -3.22 -3.07 -14.52
CA GLU A 93 -2.48 -4.29 -14.84
C GLU A 93 -1.89 -5.00 -13.61
N GLY A 94 -2.03 -4.38 -12.42
CA GLY A 94 -1.56 -4.95 -11.17
C GLY A 94 -0.05 -4.83 -10.92
N SER A 95 0.65 -3.95 -11.65
CA SER A 95 2.06 -3.64 -11.37
C SER A 95 2.21 -2.83 -10.06
N PHE A 96 1.16 -2.09 -9.69
CA PHE A 96 1.04 -1.45 -8.39
C PHE A 96 -0.29 -1.88 -7.77
N ARG A 97 -0.20 -2.62 -6.66
CA ARG A 97 -1.36 -3.10 -5.90
C ARG A 97 -1.39 -2.45 -4.53
N CYS A 98 -2.57 -2.18 -4.03
CA CYS A 98 -2.75 -1.59 -2.71
C CYS A 98 -3.86 -2.34 -1.97
N ASP A 99 -3.55 -2.84 -0.79
CA ASP A 99 -4.51 -3.39 0.15
C ASP A 99 -4.64 -2.42 1.33
N ALA A 100 -5.87 -2.16 1.79
CA ALA A 100 -6.10 -1.27 2.92
C ALA A 100 -6.60 -2.02 4.14
N ASN A 101 -5.90 -1.86 5.27
CA ASN A 101 -6.36 -2.34 6.56
C ASN A 101 -7.06 -1.20 7.30
N VAL A 102 -8.35 -1.34 7.55
CA VAL A 102 -9.19 -0.32 8.18
C VAL A 102 -9.75 -0.80 9.52
N SER A 103 -9.62 0.03 10.54
CA SER A 103 -10.31 -0.14 11.83
C SER A 103 -10.75 1.22 12.35
N VAL A 104 -11.81 1.24 13.15
CA VAL A 104 -12.28 2.45 13.83
C VAL A 104 -12.18 2.29 15.35
N ARG A 105 -11.96 3.39 16.05
CA ARG A 105 -11.95 3.48 17.51
C ARG A 105 -12.58 4.80 17.94
N ARG A 106 -12.97 4.89 19.20
CA ARG A 106 -13.41 6.17 19.77
C ARG A 106 -12.25 7.16 19.82
N LEU A 107 -12.57 8.42 19.65
CA LEU A 107 -11.59 9.49 19.80
C LEU A 107 -11.06 9.49 21.25
N GLY A 108 -9.75 9.46 21.41
CA GLY A 108 -9.08 9.39 22.72
C GLY A 108 -8.70 7.96 23.17
N ASP A 109 -9.19 6.92 22.50
CA ASP A 109 -8.74 5.56 22.80
C ASP A 109 -7.34 5.31 22.22
N ASP A 110 -6.45 4.69 22.99
CA ASP A 110 -5.11 4.31 22.54
C ASP A 110 -5.13 3.01 21.71
N LYS A 111 -6.02 2.08 22.07
CA LYS A 111 -6.12 0.78 21.43
C LYS A 111 -6.86 0.87 20.09
N LEU A 112 -6.23 0.36 19.05
CA LEU A 112 -6.87 0.23 17.73
C LEU A 112 -8.05 -0.76 17.78
N GLY A 113 -9.08 -0.50 16.96
CA GLY A 113 -10.21 -1.40 16.77
C GLY A 113 -9.85 -2.65 15.96
N THR A 114 -10.83 -3.53 15.79
CA THR A 114 -10.69 -4.72 14.95
C THR A 114 -10.57 -4.33 13.49
N ARG A 115 -9.47 -4.74 12.84
CA ARG A 115 -9.18 -4.41 11.45
C ARG A 115 -9.93 -5.31 10.48
N ARG A 116 -10.32 -4.74 9.33
CA ARG A 116 -10.70 -5.49 8.14
C ARG A 116 -9.79 -5.09 6.98
N GLU A 117 -9.36 -6.08 6.21
CA GLU A 117 -8.49 -5.91 5.05
C GLU A 117 -9.34 -5.75 3.80
N ILE A 118 -9.16 -4.66 3.06
CA ILE A 118 -9.88 -4.39 1.82
C ILE A 118 -8.97 -4.69 0.64
N LYS A 119 -9.44 -5.53 -0.28
CA LYS A 119 -8.76 -5.90 -1.52
C LYS A 119 -9.50 -5.38 -2.75
N ASN A 120 -8.90 -5.55 -3.93
CA ASN A 120 -9.45 -5.12 -5.22
C ASN A 120 -9.49 -3.60 -5.39
N LEU A 121 -8.42 -2.93 -4.98
CA LEU A 121 -8.28 -1.47 -5.04
C LEU A 121 -7.43 -1.05 -6.25
N ASN A 122 -8.05 -1.02 -7.44
CA ASN A 122 -7.37 -0.83 -8.72
C ASN A 122 -7.17 0.64 -9.12
N SER A 123 -7.48 1.57 -8.24
CA SER A 123 -7.22 3.00 -8.43
C SER A 123 -7.18 3.74 -7.10
N PHE A 124 -6.54 4.91 -7.06
CA PHE A 124 -6.55 5.79 -5.88
C PHE A 124 -7.95 6.24 -5.49
N ARG A 125 -8.84 6.40 -6.47
CA ARG A 125 -10.25 6.71 -6.22
C ARG A 125 -10.97 5.56 -5.49
N TYR A 126 -10.73 4.33 -5.91
CA TYR A 126 -11.32 3.16 -5.25
C TYR A 126 -10.74 2.95 -3.86
N LEU A 127 -9.45 3.19 -3.68
CA LEU A 127 -8.82 3.19 -2.36
C LEU A 127 -9.54 4.17 -1.41
N GLN A 128 -9.76 5.41 -1.84
CA GLN A 128 -10.46 6.40 -1.04
C GLN A 128 -11.89 5.96 -0.70
N GLN A 129 -12.67 5.59 -1.71
CA GLN A 129 -14.08 5.21 -1.53
C GLN A 129 -14.24 3.97 -0.64
N ALA A 130 -13.37 2.98 -0.80
CA ALA A 130 -13.40 1.77 -0.01
C ALA A 130 -13.09 2.02 1.48
N ILE A 131 -12.10 2.86 1.77
CA ILE A 131 -11.77 3.25 3.15
C ILE A 131 -12.93 4.03 3.79
N GLU A 132 -13.51 4.98 3.06
CA GLU A 132 -14.65 5.77 3.56
C GLU A 132 -15.86 4.87 3.84
N TYR A 133 -16.20 4.00 2.92
CA TYR A 133 -17.30 3.04 3.11
C TYR A 133 -17.07 2.14 4.32
N GLU A 134 -15.87 1.53 4.41
CA GLU A 134 -15.55 0.59 5.46
C GLU A 134 -15.52 1.27 6.85
N ALA A 135 -15.02 2.49 6.93
CA ALA A 135 -15.02 3.27 8.17
C ALA A 135 -16.45 3.58 8.65
N GLU A 136 -17.33 4.03 7.76
CA GLU A 136 -18.74 4.30 8.08
C GLU A 136 -19.49 3.01 8.42
N PHE A 137 -19.24 1.91 7.72
CA PHE A 137 -19.81 0.60 8.04
C PHE A 137 -19.43 0.14 9.46
N GLN A 138 -18.13 0.19 9.80
CA GLN A 138 -17.65 -0.20 11.14
C GLN A 138 -18.24 0.71 12.23
N LYS A 139 -18.29 2.01 11.98
CA LYS A 139 -18.91 2.98 12.89
C LYS A 139 -20.37 2.64 13.14
N TYR A 140 -21.16 2.40 12.08
CA TYR A 140 -22.57 2.04 12.20
C TYR A 140 -22.78 0.77 13.05
N ILE A 141 -22.00 -0.27 12.81
CA ILE A 141 -22.08 -1.54 13.58
C ILE A 141 -21.79 -1.27 15.06
N LEU A 142 -20.71 -0.55 15.37
CA LEU A 142 -20.30 -0.29 16.77
C LEU A 142 -21.30 0.62 17.49
N GLU A 143 -21.85 1.64 16.83
CA GLU A 143 -22.89 2.53 17.41
C GLU A 143 -24.22 1.79 17.63
N SER A 144 -24.50 0.77 16.82
CA SER A 144 -25.65 -0.13 17.01
C SER A 144 -25.46 -1.19 18.09
N GLY A 145 -24.31 -1.20 18.78
CA GLY A 145 -23.98 -2.18 19.82
C GLY A 145 -23.50 -3.53 19.28
N GLY A 146 -23.20 -3.62 18.01
CA GLY A 146 -22.60 -4.80 17.37
C GLY A 146 -21.10 -4.90 17.56
N GLU A 147 -20.51 -5.95 16.99
CA GLU A 147 -19.06 -6.23 17.05
C GLU A 147 -18.49 -6.37 15.65
N ILE A 148 -17.30 -5.84 15.42
CA ILE A 148 -16.56 -6.00 14.17
C ILE A 148 -15.76 -7.30 14.21
N LYS A 149 -16.04 -8.17 13.24
CA LYS A 149 -15.25 -9.39 13.04
C LYS A 149 -14.13 -9.14 12.04
N GLN A 150 -12.94 -9.63 12.36
CA GLN A 150 -11.80 -9.56 11.46
C GLN A 150 -12.11 -10.37 10.19
N ALA A 151 -11.95 -9.74 9.03
CA ALA A 151 -12.24 -10.35 7.73
C ALA A 151 -11.40 -9.71 6.63
N THR A 152 -11.24 -10.44 5.52
CA THR A 152 -10.83 -9.88 4.24
C THR A 152 -12.08 -9.62 3.42
N VAL A 153 -12.19 -8.41 2.87
CA VAL A 153 -13.33 -7.94 2.07
C VAL A 153 -12.87 -7.49 0.69
N LEU A 154 -13.73 -7.65 -0.30
CA LEU A 154 -13.52 -7.13 -1.65
C LEU A 154 -14.32 -5.85 -1.82
N PHE A 155 -13.72 -4.84 -2.43
CA PHE A 155 -14.43 -3.64 -2.83
C PHE A 155 -15.11 -3.84 -4.19
N ASP A 156 -16.42 -3.63 -4.22
CA ASP A 156 -17.24 -3.58 -5.44
C ASP A 156 -17.34 -2.11 -5.89
N SER A 157 -16.68 -1.80 -6.99
CA SER A 157 -16.60 -0.43 -7.52
C SER A 157 -17.95 0.08 -8.08
N ASP A 158 -18.82 -0.83 -8.54
CA ASP A 158 -20.11 -0.47 -9.14
C ASP A 158 -21.13 -0.11 -8.06
N LYS A 159 -21.16 -0.90 -7.00
CA LYS A 159 -22.03 -0.68 -5.85
C LYS A 159 -21.42 0.26 -4.80
N ARG A 160 -20.09 0.46 -4.86
CA ARG A 160 -19.29 1.22 -3.88
C ARG A 160 -19.42 0.70 -2.45
N GLU A 161 -19.40 -0.60 -2.30
CA GLU A 161 -19.51 -1.29 -1.02
C GLU A 161 -18.48 -2.41 -0.89
N THR A 162 -18.29 -2.94 0.32
CA THR A 162 -17.39 -4.06 0.57
C THR A 162 -18.19 -5.33 0.84
N HIS A 163 -17.71 -6.47 0.31
CA HIS A 163 -18.28 -7.79 0.54
C HIS A 163 -17.26 -8.70 1.21
N VAL A 164 -17.69 -9.47 2.21
CA VAL A 164 -16.80 -10.43 2.88
C VAL A 164 -16.37 -11.50 1.88
N MET A 165 -15.06 -11.65 1.71
CA MET A 165 -14.44 -12.70 0.91
C MET A 165 -14.14 -13.92 1.78
N ARG A 166 -13.52 -13.70 2.94
CA ARG A 166 -13.21 -14.75 3.93
C ARG A 166 -13.13 -14.16 5.32
N THR A 167 -13.43 -14.98 6.32
CA THR A 167 -13.21 -14.67 7.74
C THR A 167 -11.82 -15.14 8.19
N LYS A 168 -11.38 -14.71 9.38
CA LYS A 168 -10.08 -15.14 9.93
C LYS A 168 -10.02 -16.66 10.20
N GLU A 169 -11.15 -17.29 10.44
CA GLU A 169 -11.26 -18.74 10.68
C GLU A 169 -10.82 -19.55 9.44
N ASP A 170 -10.95 -18.96 8.24
CA ASP A 170 -10.54 -19.54 6.97
C ASP A 170 -9.08 -19.18 6.58
N ALA A 171 -8.38 -18.42 7.42
CA ALA A 171 -7.02 -17.98 7.12
C ALA A 171 -6.05 -19.16 7.22
N HIS A 172 -5.41 -19.50 6.10
CA HIS A 172 -4.34 -20.48 6.08
C HIS A 172 -3.14 -19.97 6.90
N ASP A 173 -2.54 -20.87 7.67
CA ASP A 173 -1.27 -20.64 8.35
C ASP A 173 -0.16 -20.54 7.30
N TYR A 174 0.28 -19.30 7.00
CA TYR A 174 1.44 -19.07 6.14
C TYR A 174 2.68 -19.42 6.94
N ARG A 175 3.24 -20.61 6.66
CA ARG A 175 4.47 -21.08 7.28
C ARG A 175 5.66 -20.42 6.60
N TYR A 176 6.02 -19.23 7.04
CA TYR A 176 7.25 -18.57 6.61
C TYR A 176 8.45 -19.31 7.21
N PHE A 177 9.15 -20.05 6.40
CA PHE A 177 10.45 -20.63 6.74
C PHE A 177 11.41 -20.40 5.56
N PRO A 178 12.72 -20.23 5.84
CA PRO A 178 13.70 -20.10 4.77
C PRO A 178 13.68 -21.34 3.87
N ASP A 179 13.71 -21.13 2.56
CA ASP A 179 13.87 -22.22 1.60
C ASP A 179 15.25 -22.86 1.83
N PRO A 180 15.32 -24.18 2.07
CA PRO A 180 16.58 -24.84 2.37
C PRO A 180 17.58 -24.85 1.20
N ASP A 181 17.09 -24.64 -0.02
CA ASP A 181 17.92 -24.59 -1.22
C ASP A 181 18.51 -23.19 -1.50
N LEU A 182 18.04 -22.17 -0.80
CA LEU A 182 18.56 -20.81 -0.93
C LEU A 182 19.67 -20.54 0.08
N LEU A 183 20.81 -20.09 -0.42
CA LEU A 183 21.90 -19.62 0.43
C LEU A 183 21.55 -18.28 1.07
N PRO A 184 22.02 -18.03 2.31
CA PRO A 184 21.87 -16.73 2.94
C PRO A 184 22.44 -15.60 2.07
N LEU A 185 21.65 -14.57 1.80
CA LEU A 185 22.11 -13.37 1.12
C LEU A 185 22.89 -12.50 2.12
N ILE A 186 24.19 -12.31 1.87
CA ILE A 186 25.05 -11.44 2.69
C ILE A 186 25.13 -10.08 2.01
N ILE A 187 24.56 -9.06 2.67
CA ILE A 187 24.59 -7.67 2.21
C ILE A 187 25.69 -6.95 2.98
N SER A 188 26.79 -6.62 2.30
CA SER A 188 27.90 -5.88 2.92
C SER A 188 27.58 -4.39 3.04
N PRO A 189 28.18 -3.68 4.01
CA PRO A 189 28.07 -2.22 4.08
C PRO A 189 28.56 -1.52 2.80
N ASP A 190 29.63 -2.04 2.18
CA ASP A 190 30.18 -1.49 0.94
C ASP A 190 29.18 -1.58 -0.22
N TRP A 191 28.48 -2.70 -0.33
CA TRP A 191 27.42 -2.85 -1.35
C TRP A 191 26.25 -1.89 -1.12
N ILE A 192 25.87 -1.64 0.14
CA ILE A 192 24.84 -0.64 0.48
C ILE A 192 25.30 0.75 0.04
N GLU A 193 26.57 1.10 0.28
CA GLU A 193 27.09 2.42 -0.09
C GLU A 193 27.21 2.57 -1.62
N GLU A 194 27.66 1.56 -2.33
CA GLU A 194 27.68 1.57 -3.80
C GLU A 194 26.28 1.85 -4.39
N ILE A 195 25.25 1.18 -3.85
CA ILE A 195 23.87 1.43 -4.28
C ILE A 195 23.45 2.85 -3.93
N ARG A 196 23.76 3.33 -2.72
CA ARG A 196 23.43 4.70 -2.29
C ARG A 196 24.04 5.74 -3.20
N GLU A 197 25.30 5.58 -3.59
CA GLU A 197 25.99 6.47 -4.53
C GLU A 197 25.40 6.42 -5.94
N SER A 198 24.86 5.29 -6.36
CA SER A 198 24.24 5.11 -7.67
C SER A 198 22.78 5.57 -7.72
N MET A 199 22.13 5.83 -6.57
CA MET A 199 20.72 6.23 -6.53
C MET A 199 20.53 7.61 -7.17
N VAL A 200 19.46 7.74 -7.95
CA VAL A 200 19.01 9.05 -8.43
C VAL A 200 18.52 9.91 -7.26
N GLU A 201 18.72 11.22 -7.35
CA GLU A 201 18.21 12.17 -6.34
C GLU A 201 16.71 11.94 -6.12
N PRO A 202 16.23 11.73 -4.89
CA PRO A 202 14.81 11.54 -4.61
C PRO A 202 13.96 12.73 -5.06
N PRO A 203 12.69 12.52 -5.49
CA PRO A 203 11.82 13.57 -5.99
C PRO A 203 11.69 14.77 -5.05
N ASP A 204 11.63 14.54 -3.75
CA ASP A 204 11.49 15.60 -2.74
C ASP A 204 12.72 16.48 -2.63
N LEU A 205 13.91 15.89 -2.66
CA LEU A 205 15.17 16.63 -2.65
C LEU A 205 15.33 17.43 -3.94
N CYS A 206 14.99 16.81 -5.08
CA CYS A 206 14.99 17.49 -6.37
C CYS A 206 14.04 18.70 -6.34
N PHE A 207 12.83 18.53 -5.83
CA PHE A 207 11.83 19.58 -5.69
C PHE A 207 12.31 20.72 -4.77
N SER A 208 12.82 20.39 -3.59
CA SER A 208 13.37 21.38 -2.64
C SER A 208 14.51 22.19 -3.26
N ARG A 209 15.42 21.51 -3.97
CA ARG A 209 16.54 22.16 -4.67
C ARG A 209 16.05 23.15 -5.74
N PHE A 210 14.99 22.85 -6.48
CA PHE A 210 14.41 23.78 -7.46
C PHE A 210 13.76 24.98 -6.79
N ILE A 211 13.05 24.79 -5.68
CA ILE A 211 12.46 25.89 -4.90
C ILE A 211 13.57 26.81 -4.38
N ASP A 212 14.59 26.26 -3.74
CA ASP A 212 15.71 27.01 -3.17
C ASP A 212 16.51 27.79 -4.24
N SER A 213 16.62 27.23 -5.44
CA SER A 213 17.23 27.85 -6.59
C SER A 213 16.39 28.97 -7.20
N LYS A 214 15.17 29.22 -6.71
CA LYS A 214 14.21 30.18 -7.26
C LYS A 214 14.00 30.07 -8.76
N ILE A 215 14.05 28.85 -9.29
CA ILE A 215 13.78 28.58 -10.70
C ILE A 215 12.25 28.53 -10.90
N TYR A 216 11.71 29.54 -11.53
CA TYR A 216 10.28 29.66 -11.82
C TYR A 216 10.07 29.83 -13.34
N LEU A 217 9.10 29.14 -13.90
CA LEU A 217 8.55 29.46 -15.21
C LEU A 217 7.22 30.20 -15.01
N ASN A 218 7.14 31.44 -15.55
CA ASN A 218 5.92 32.27 -15.48
C ASN A 218 5.42 32.50 -14.04
N GLY A 219 6.33 32.70 -13.06
CA GLY A 219 5.99 32.95 -11.68
C GLY A 219 5.45 31.73 -10.92
N LYS A 220 5.56 30.53 -11.49
CA LYS A 220 5.25 29.26 -10.84
C LYS A 220 6.51 28.38 -10.82
N PRO A 221 6.70 27.54 -9.76
CA PRO A 221 7.77 26.56 -9.75
C PRO A 221 7.70 25.68 -11.01
N THR A 222 8.85 25.41 -11.62
CA THR A 222 8.94 24.39 -12.68
C THR A 222 9.03 23.04 -12.02
N TYR A 223 7.99 22.23 -12.17
CA TYR A 223 7.93 20.84 -11.75
C TYR A 223 8.57 19.93 -12.80
#